data_7c97ee2922c3da0537f7e62305dc9c54
#
_entry.id   7c97ee2922c3da0537f7e62305dc9c54
#
_cell.length_a   1.000
_cell.length_b   1.000
_cell.length_c   1.000
_cell.angle_alpha   90.00
_cell.angle_beta   90.00
_cell.angle_gamma   90.00
#
_symmetry.space_group_name_H-M   'P 1'
#
loop_
_entity.id
_entity.type
_entity.pdbx_description
1 polymer ?
#
loop_
_entity_poly.entity_id
_entity_poly.type
_entity_poly.pdbx_seq_one_letter_code
_entity_poly.pdbx_strand_id
1 'polypeptide(L)'
;STPLYSSAASDVYKRQMNEGSLRCDANVSIHRIGEPFGPRTEIKNLNSIKFMMHALDFEIRRQYTEVSQGRAVEPSTRGFHEATGETYLLRRKEDALDYRFMPEPNVGALHVSPAQLAALAETLPELPDARHARLRAQYGLSVRDVNVLLRLNVDDDGDARTAQMDAVDYFEELVRLECAPQAAANWTIHTLPKFLGQMRLAFHHNPVPPAALAELIHMLDEEIITQSTAQALLRTFVREKKIPTRNGCLAIREHVHENNLSRMHDDELRPLCQEVVRAFPAEVEAIQKGKHKVLARLVGEAMRHTQGRADPAHITRLLTDMTGASIGK
;
A
#
# COMPACT_ATOMS: atom_id res chain seq x y z
N SER A 1 13.86 16.19 -8.10
CA SER A 1 12.73 15.78 -8.95
C SER A 1 11.48 15.77 -8.11
N THR A 2 10.67 16.81 -8.22
CA THR A 2 9.34 16.85 -7.60
C THR A 2 8.50 15.72 -8.21
N PRO A 3 7.89 14.85 -7.44
CA PRO A 3 7.16 13.74 -8.01
C PRO A 3 5.96 14.25 -8.81
N LEU A 4 5.81 13.72 -10.02
CA LEU A 4 4.70 13.99 -10.96
C LEU A 4 3.29 13.70 -10.37
N TYR A 5 3.23 13.13 -9.17
CA TYR A 5 2.00 12.70 -8.51
C TYR A 5 1.10 13.85 -8.02
N SER A 6 1.67 15.00 -7.67
CA SER A 6 0.87 16.14 -7.20
C SER A 6 0.09 16.82 -8.33
N SER A 7 0.64 16.83 -9.54
CA SER A 7 -0.03 17.39 -10.74
C SER A 7 -1.19 16.50 -11.20
N ALA A 8 -1.00 15.17 -11.18
CA ALA A 8 -2.04 14.22 -11.55
C ALA A 8 -3.22 14.23 -10.56
N ALA A 9 -2.97 14.40 -9.26
CA ALA A 9 -4.01 14.50 -8.27
C ALA A 9 -4.85 15.78 -8.43
N SER A 10 -4.24 16.92 -8.71
CA SER A 10 -4.95 18.18 -9.00
C SER A 10 -5.84 18.08 -10.23
N ASP A 11 -5.41 17.34 -11.24
CA ASP A 11 -6.12 17.17 -12.51
C ASP A 11 -7.36 16.28 -12.36
N VAL A 12 -7.26 15.23 -11.57
CA VAL A 12 -8.38 14.31 -11.29
C VAL A 12 -9.51 15.02 -10.54
N TYR A 13 -9.18 15.93 -9.62
CA TYR A 13 -10.18 16.61 -8.80
C TYR A 13 -10.80 17.85 -9.47
N LYS A 14 -10.05 18.59 -10.27
CA LYS A 14 -10.50 19.89 -10.81
C LYS A 14 -10.91 19.86 -12.27
N ARG A 15 -10.44 18.90 -13.09
CA ARG A 15 -10.72 18.81 -14.55
C ARG A 15 -10.65 20.15 -15.33
N GLN A 16 -9.84 21.10 -14.87
CA GLN A 16 -9.90 22.51 -15.27
C GLN A 16 -8.61 22.99 -15.95
N MET A 17 -7.80 22.09 -16.53
CA MET A 17 -6.60 22.49 -17.27
C MET A 17 -6.92 23.53 -18.36
N ASN A 18 -8.08 23.38 -19.02
CA ASN A 18 -8.53 24.33 -20.06
C ASN A 18 -8.99 25.69 -19.49
N GLU A 19 -9.22 25.80 -18.20
CA GLU A 19 -9.67 27.02 -17.52
C GLU A 19 -8.52 27.75 -16.83
N GLY A 20 -7.25 27.36 -17.07
CA GLY A 20 -6.08 28.02 -16.53
C GLY A 20 -5.80 27.71 -15.05
N SER A 21 -6.42 26.68 -14.48
CA SER A 21 -6.18 26.29 -13.08
C SER A 21 -4.86 25.53 -12.86
N LEU A 22 -4.23 25.04 -13.93
CA LEU A 22 -2.88 24.52 -13.91
C LEU A 22 -1.90 25.58 -14.42
N ARG A 23 -0.87 25.87 -13.64
CA ARG A 23 0.26 26.68 -14.05
C ARG A 23 1.56 25.96 -13.73
N CYS A 24 2.39 25.81 -14.74
CA CYS A 24 3.69 25.16 -14.63
C CYS A 24 4.80 26.08 -15.14
N ASP A 25 5.93 26.08 -14.44
CA ASP A 25 7.16 26.69 -14.91
C ASP A 25 8.17 25.55 -15.13
N ALA A 26 8.81 25.51 -16.32
CA ALA A 26 9.73 24.45 -16.70
C ALA A 26 11.17 25.00 -16.80
N ASN A 27 12.14 24.22 -16.34
CA ASN A 27 13.55 24.57 -16.48
C ASN A 27 14.22 23.61 -17.48
N VAL A 28 14.94 24.17 -18.44
CA VAL A 28 15.63 23.43 -19.49
C VAL A 28 17.13 23.77 -19.46
N SER A 29 17.95 22.73 -19.50
CA SER A 29 19.40 22.83 -19.64
C SER A 29 19.87 21.63 -20.43
N ILE A 30 20.73 21.84 -21.43
CA ILE A 30 21.36 20.75 -22.19
C ILE A 30 22.84 20.64 -21.81
N HIS A 31 23.37 19.42 -21.83
CA HIS A 31 24.79 19.13 -21.63
C HIS A 31 25.17 17.86 -22.37
N ARG A 32 26.47 17.63 -22.61
CA ARG A 32 26.96 16.37 -23.13
C ARG A 32 26.99 15.31 -22.03
N ILE A 33 26.81 14.05 -22.41
CA ILE A 33 26.88 12.95 -21.46
C ILE A 33 28.25 12.96 -20.77
N GLY A 34 28.24 12.99 -19.44
CA GLY A 34 29.45 13.04 -18.61
C GLY A 34 29.96 14.45 -18.29
N GLU A 35 29.37 15.51 -18.84
CA GLU A 35 29.68 16.92 -18.51
C GLU A 35 28.68 17.49 -17.48
N PRO A 36 29.06 18.54 -16.74
CA PRO A 36 28.13 19.26 -15.87
C PRO A 36 26.96 19.87 -16.64
N PHE A 37 25.85 20.12 -15.93
CA PHE A 37 24.70 20.80 -16.53
C PHE A 37 25.09 22.19 -17.09
N GLY A 38 24.60 22.49 -18.28
CA GLY A 38 24.72 23.80 -18.89
C GLY A 38 23.87 24.88 -18.21
N PRO A 39 23.93 26.12 -18.71
CA PRO A 39 23.11 27.21 -18.25
C PRO A 39 21.61 26.88 -18.35
N ARG A 40 20.84 27.25 -17.33
CA ARG A 40 19.44 26.95 -17.20
C ARG A 40 18.56 28.07 -17.74
N THR A 41 17.63 27.70 -18.63
CA THR A 41 16.54 28.54 -19.10
C THR A 41 15.24 28.14 -18.40
N GLU A 42 14.50 29.11 -17.87
CA GLU A 42 13.20 28.93 -17.23
C GLU A 42 12.09 29.37 -18.17
N ILE A 43 11.16 28.50 -18.50
CA ILE A 43 9.97 28.80 -19.30
C ILE A 43 8.78 28.95 -18.35
N LYS A 44 8.13 30.13 -18.39
CA LYS A 44 7.04 30.46 -17.47
C LYS A 44 5.65 30.37 -18.09
N ASN A 45 4.67 30.20 -17.20
CA ASN A 45 3.24 30.27 -17.52
C ASN A 45 2.75 29.19 -18.51
N LEU A 46 3.21 27.96 -18.36
CA LEU A 46 2.69 26.84 -19.12
C LEU A 46 1.40 26.33 -18.47
N ASN A 47 0.28 26.44 -19.17
CA ASN A 47 -1.06 26.14 -18.63
C ASN A 47 -1.64 24.83 -19.17
N SER A 48 -0.91 24.10 -20.02
CA SER A 48 -1.32 22.79 -20.51
C SER A 48 -0.11 21.87 -20.72
N ILE A 49 -0.33 20.55 -20.57
CA ILE A 49 0.69 19.53 -20.83
C ILE A 49 1.15 19.61 -22.29
N LYS A 50 0.26 19.82 -23.23
CA LYS A 50 0.57 19.97 -24.64
C LYS A 50 1.54 21.14 -24.88
N PHE A 51 1.23 22.30 -24.32
CA PHE A 51 2.11 23.48 -24.46
C PHE A 51 3.45 23.28 -23.74
N MET A 52 3.45 22.59 -22.60
CA MET A 52 4.69 22.23 -21.92
C MET A 52 5.58 21.33 -22.79
N MET A 53 5.04 20.31 -23.43
CA MET A 53 5.79 19.43 -24.34
C MET A 53 6.37 20.22 -25.51
N HIS A 54 5.58 21.08 -26.17
CA HIS A 54 6.03 21.88 -27.31
C HIS A 54 7.09 22.91 -26.88
N ALA A 55 6.92 23.55 -25.74
CA ALA A 55 7.86 24.53 -25.22
C ALA A 55 9.21 23.89 -24.86
N LEU A 56 9.19 22.71 -24.24
CA LEU A 56 10.41 21.93 -23.93
C LEU A 56 11.13 21.50 -25.21
N ASP A 57 10.40 20.97 -26.19
CA ASP A 57 10.98 20.52 -27.46
C ASP A 57 11.62 21.67 -28.23
N PHE A 58 10.92 22.81 -28.32
CA PHE A 58 11.45 24.00 -28.96
C PHE A 58 12.71 24.51 -28.25
N GLU A 59 12.68 24.60 -26.92
CA GLU A 59 13.80 25.15 -26.16
C GLU A 59 15.03 24.24 -26.19
N ILE A 60 14.84 22.92 -26.15
CA ILE A 60 15.93 21.94 -26.33
C ILE A 60 16.59 22.12 -27.69
N ARG A 61 15.80 22.24 -28.77
CA ARG A 61 16.33 22.46 -30.14
C ARG A 61 17.05 23.80 -30.25
N ARG A 62 16.50 24.87 -29.67
CA ARG A 62 17.12 26.19 -29.63
C ARG A 62 18.48 26.14 -28.95
N GLN A 63 18.55 25.59 -27.72
CA GLN A 63 19.81 25.47 -26.99
C GLN A 63 20.82 24.60 -27.72
N TYR A 64 20.37 23.48 -28.32
CA TYR A 64 21.24 22.63 -29.14
C TYR A 64 21.83 23.41 -30.32
N THR A 65 21.02 24.21 -31.01
CA THR A 65 21.48 25.01 -32.15
C THR A 65 22.51 26.05 -31.70
N GLU A 66 22.26 26.77 -30.59
CA GLU A 66 23.21 27.74 -30.04
C GLU A 66 24.55 27.09 -29.71
N VAL A 67 24.52 25.99 -28.94
CA VAL A 67 25.74 25.29 -28.53
C VAL A 67 26.48 24.67 -29.74
N SER A 68 25.75 24.13 -30.71
CA SER A 68 26.34 23.57 -31.92
C SER A 68 27.07 24.60 -32.81
N GLN A 69 26.61 25.85 -32.73
CA GLN A 69 27.20 26.99 -33.42
C GLN A 69 28.30 27.69 -32.59
N GLY A 70 28.66 27.14 -31.43
CA GLY A 70 29.69 27.71 -30.55
C GLY A 70 29.21 28.93 -29.75
N ARG A 71 27.91 29.23 -29.74
CA ARG A 71 27.34 30.31 -28.94
C ARG A 71 26.96 29.80 -27.55
N ALA A 72 27.18 30.66 -26.55
CA ALA A 72 26.79 30.34 -25.20
C ALA A 72 25.28 30.52 -25.01
N VAL A 73 24.64 29.59 -24.28
CA VAL A 73 23.26 29.77 -23.82
C VAL A 73 23.28 30.65 -22.57
N GLU A 74 22.61 31.79 -22.63
CA GLU A 74 22.48 32.68 -21.47
C GLU A 74 21.36 32.24 -20.52
N PRO A 75 21.57 32.22 -19.18
CA PRO A 75 20.49 32.01 -18.22
C PRO A 75 19.40 33.02 -18.39
N SER A 76 18.19 32.59 -18.69
CA SER A 76 17.10 33.51 -19.03
C SER A 76 15.75 32.97 -18.61
N THR A 77 14.81 33.89 -18.40
CA THR A 77 13.38 33.57 -18.28
C THR A 77 12.73 33.83 -19.64
N ARG A 78 11.99 32.82 -20.11
CA ARG A 78 11.31 32.83 -21.41
C ARG A 78 9.80 32.60 -21.24
N GLY A 79 9.01 33.17 -22.13
CA GLY A 79 7.60 32.84 -22.29
C GLY A 79 7.42 31.85 -23.44
N PHE A 80 6.24 31.29 -23.58
CA PHE A 80 5.84 30.42 -24.68
C PHE A 80 4.70 31.08 -25.47
N HIS A 81 4.81 31.13 -26.79
CA HIS A 81 3.78 31.68 -27.67
C HIS A 81 2.96 30.52 -28.23
N GLU A 82 1.71 30.42 -27.81
CA GLU A 82 0.81 29.30 -28.14
C GLU A 82 0.55 29.16 -29.64
N ALA A 83 0.44 30.28 -30.35
CA ALA A 83 0.12 30.28 -31.79
C ALA A 83 1.31 29.88 -32.67
N THR A 84 2.54 30.29 -32.33
CA THR A 84 3.73 29.97 -33.11
C THR A 84 4.44 28.72 -32.62
N GLY A 85 4.20 28.29 -31.37
CA GLY A 85 4.88 27.17 -30.74
C GLY A 85 6.33 27.48 -30.33
N GLU A 86 6.70 28.75 -30.22
CA GLU A 86 8.06 29.21 -29.96
C GLU A 86 8.22 29.78 -28.55
N THR A 87 9.42 29.68 -27.99
CA THR A 87 9.78 30.41 -26.77
C THR A 87 10.35 31.77 -27.12
N TYR A 88 10.00 32.81 -26.36
CA TYR A 88 10.53 34.16 -26.51
C TYR A 88 11.15 34.66 -25.20
N LEU A 89 12.13 35.54 -25.31
CA LEU A 89 12.84 36.07 -24.15
C LEU A 89 11.94 37.05 -23.36
N LEU A 90 11.76 36.79 -22.06
CA LEU A 90 11.09 37.68 -21.13
C LEU A 90 12.12 38.61 -20.41
N ARG A 91 13.14 37.96 -19.82
CA ARG A 91 14.22 38.68 -19.13
C ARG A 91 15.50 37.83 -19.05
N ARG A 92 16.64 38.45 -19.00
CA ARG A 92 17.92 37.82 -18.63
C ARG A 92 18.03 37.78 -17.11
N LYS A 93 18.65 36.70 -16.58
CA LYS A 93 18.78 36.54 -15.11
C LYS A 93 20.03 37.18 -14.52
N GLU A 94 20.83 37.86 -15.31
CA GLU A 94 22.15 38.33 -14.88
C GLU A 94 22.12 39.38 -13.75
N ASP A 95 20.98 40.09 -13.55
CA ASP A 95 20.92 41.23 -12.62
C ASP A 95 19.85 41.12 -11.53
N ALA A 96 19.19 39.98 -11.37
CA ALA A 96 18.16 39.88 -10.35
C ALA A 96 18.75 39.38 -9.03
N LEU A 97 18.95 40.29 -8.09
CA LEU A 97 19.13 39.96 -6.68
C LEU A 97 17.99 39.01 -6.26
N ASP A 98 18.34 37.82 -5.79
CA ASP A 98 17.36 36.92 -5.21
C ASP A 98 17.01 37.43 -3.81
N TYR A 99 15.92 38.21 -3.72
CA TYR A 99 15.44 38.81 -2.47
C TYR A 99 15.16 37.78 -1.36
N ARG A 100 15.05 36.48 -1.67
CA ARG A 100 14.91 35.43 -0.66
C ARG A 100 16.16 35.28 0.21
N PHE A 101 17.32 35.71 -0.26
CA PHE A 101 18.59 35.66 0.47
C PHE A 101 19.03 37.03 1.02
N MET A 102 18.17 38.02 0.91
CA MET A 102 18.45 39.32 1.49
C MET A 102 18.20 39.28 3.01
N PRO A 103 19.17 39.70 3.85
CA PRO A 103 18.95 39.77 5.29
C PRO A 103 17.77 40.69 5.62
N GLU A 104 16.84 40.18 6.42
CA GLU A 104 15.73 41.02 6.93
C GLU A 104 16.26 41.98 8.00
N PRO A 105 16.16 43.32 7.80
CA PRO A 105 16.76 44.28 8.73
C PRO A 105 16.16 44.26 10.14
N ASN A 106 14.95 43.75 10.28
CA ASN A 106 14.24 43.69 11.57
C ASN A 106 14.46 42.36 12.32
N VAL A 107 15.16 41.40 11.73
CA VAL A 107 15.41 40.06 12.32
C VAL A 107 16.92 39.83 12.40
N GLY A 108 17.41 39.56 13.58
CA GLY A 108 18.82 39.23 13.78
C GLY A 108 19.19 37.86 13.17
N ALA A 109 20.49 37.67 12.97
CA ALA A 109 21.00 36.39 12.46
C ALA A 109 20.66 35.22 13.41
N LEU A 110 20.11 34.15 12.88
CA LEU A 110 19.91 32.90 13.60
C LEU A 110 21.23 32.13 13.65
N HIS A 111 21.73 31.90 14.85
CA HIS A 111 22.92 31.08 15.08
C HIS A 111 22.52 29.71 15.61
N VAL A 112 22.76 28.69 14.81
CA VAL A 112 22.55 27.28 15.21
C VAL A 112 23.92 26.65 15.44
N SER A 113 24.20 26.27 16.68
CA SER A 113 25.47 25.62 17.03
C SER A 113 25.50 24.16 16.53
N PRO A 114 26.69 23.58 16.26
CA PRO A 114 26.82 22.17 15.94
C PRO A 114 26.23 21.24 17.01
N ALA A 115 26.31 21.62 18.28
CA ALA A 115 25.71 20.85 19.36
C ALA A 115 24.18 20.82 19.30
N GLN A 116 23.54 21.96 18.94
CA GLN A 116 22.09 22.01 18.72
C GLN A 116 21.66 21.15 17.53
N LEU A 117 22.44 21.17 16.44
CA LEU A 117 22.17 20.33 15.27
C LEU A 117 22.28 18.85 15.61
N ALA A 118 23.31 18.45 16.37
CA ALA A 118 23.47 17.06 16.82
C ALA A 118 22.31 16.61 17.71
N ALA A 119 21.92 17.44 18.68
CA ALA A 119 20.78 17.15 19.55
C ALA A 119 19.45 17.04 18.79
N LEU A 120 19.22 17.91 17.80
CA LEU A 120 18.05 17.82 16.93
C LEU A 120 18.08 16.56 16.05
N ALA A 121 19.24 16.18 15.52
CA ALA A 121 19.38 14.98 14.71
C ALA A 121 19.06 13.70 15.51
N GLU A 122 19.44 13.66 16.80
CA GLU A 122 19.12 12.54 17.69
C GLU A 122 17.60 12.45 18.00
N THR A 123 16.89 13.58 17.94
CA THR A 123 15.43 13.61 18.21
C THR A 123 14.59 13.35 16.98
N LEU A 124 15.20 13.31 15.78
CA LEU A 124 14.46 13.06 14.56
C LEU A 124 13.87 11.64 14.56
N PRO A 125 12.57 11.49 14.26
CA PRO A 125 12.01 10.18 14.05
C PRO A 125 12.61 9.53 12.79
N GLU A 126 12.49 8.22 12.68
CA GLU A 126 12.92 7.50 11.49
C GLU A 126 12.23 8.08 10.24
N LEU A 127 13.03 8.53 9.27
CA LEU A 127 12.52 9.13 8.04
C LEU A 127 11.82 8.06 7.15
N PRO A 128 10.83 8.45 6.33
CA PRO A 128 10.06 7.52 5.50
C PRO A 128 10.92 6.60 4.62
N ASP A 129 11.96 7.13 3.98
CA ASP A 129 12.84 6.34 3.12
C ASP A 129 13.70 5.35 3.93
N ALA A 130 14.17 5.75 5.10
CA ALA A 130 14.90 4.88 6.02
C ALA A 130 13.99 3.76 6.55
N ARG A 131 12.75 4.11 6.95
CA ARG A 131 11.73 3.15 7.41
C ARG A 131 11.38 2.14 6.30
N HIS A 132 11.23 2.63 5.06
CA HIS A 132 11.00 1.76 3.90
C HIS A 132 12.16 0.79 3.66
N ALA A 133 13.40 1.29 3.68
CA ALA A 133 14.59 0.47 3.50
C ALA A 133 14.75 -0.57 4.64
N ARG A 134 14.52 -0.18 5.89
CA ARG A 134 14.60 -1.03 7.06
C ARG A 134 13.58 -2.18 7.02
N LEU A 135 12.32 -1.88 6.75
CA LEU A 135 11.26 -2.90 6.68
C LEU A 135 11.56 -3.96 5.61
N ARG A 136 12.13 -3.56 4.48
CA ARG A 136 12.56 -4.50 3.44
C ARG A 136 13.76 -5.34 3.87
N ALA A 137 14.77 -4.71 4.44
CA ALA A 137 16.01 -5.39 4.81
C ALA A 137 15.83 -6.33 6.02
N GLN A 138 15.06 -5.88 7.01
CA GLN A 138 14.88 -6.59 8.27
C GLN A 138 13.87 -7.73 8.16
N TYR A 139 12.76 -7.53 7.46
CA TYR A 139 11.65 -8.48 7.40
C TYR A 139 11.47 -9.16 6.04
N GLY A 140 12.28 -8.83 5.05
CA GLY A 140 12.20 -9.42 3.71
C GLY A 140 10.92 -9.06 2.94
N LEU A 141 10.22 -7.99 3.32
CA LEU A 141 8.97 -7.59 2.69
C LEU A 141 9.17 -7.07 1.26
N SER A 142 8.19 -7.29 0.40
CA SER A 142 8.20 -6.72 -0.94
C SER A 142 8.03 -5.19 -0.91
N VAL A 143 8.53 -4.50 -1.96
CA VAL A 143 8.31 -3.04 -2.13
C VAL A 143 6.82 -2.69 -2.09
N ARG A 144 5.98 -3.55 -2.67
CA ARG A 144 4.53 -3.37 -2.70
C ARG A 144 3.93 -3.42 -1.29
N ASP A 145 4.30 -4.43 -0.50
CA ASP A 145 3.75 -4.62 0.84
C ASP A 145 4.16 -3.48 1.76
N VAL A 146 5.43 -3.07 1.71
CA VAL A 146 5.92 -1.92 2.49
C VAL A 146 5.20 -0.64 2.11
N ASN A 147 4.99 -0.38 0.80
CA ASN A 147 4.26 0.80 0.36
C ASN A 147 2.80 0.81 0.84
N VAL A 148 2.13 -0.34 0.86
CA VAL A 148 0.77 -0.44 1.39
C VAL A 148 0.76 -0.22 2.90
N LEU A 149 1.68 -0.86 3.63
CA LEU A 149 1.79 -0.75 5.08
C LEU A 149 2.01 0.71 5.53
N LEU A 150 2.90 1.43 4.85
CA LEU A 150 3.17 2.85 5.13
C LEU A 150 1.96 3.77 4.80
N ARG A 151 1.13 3.39 3.82
CA ARG A 151 -0.05 4.17 3.42
C ARG A 151 -1.27 3.99 4.31
N LEU A 152 -1.37 2.89 5.04
CA LEU A 152 -2.51 2.63 5.92
C LEU A 152 -2.72 3.70 7.01
N ASN A 153 -1.72 4.55 7.24
CA ASN A 153 -1.75 5.64 8.23
C ASN A 153 -2.00 7.03 7.61
N VAL A 154 -2.06 7.15 6.28
CA VAL A 154 -2.03 8.46 5.58
C VAL A 154 -3.43 9.10 5.45
N ASP A 155 -4.49 8.32 5.62
CA ASP A 155 -5.87 8.80 5.42
C ASP A 155 -6.48 9.47 6.68
N ASP A 156 -5.63 10.04 7.54
CA ASP A 156 -6.10 10.64 8.79
C ASP A 156 -6.06 12.17 8.75
N ASP A 157 -7.21 12.78 9.09
CA ASP A 157 -7.43 14.23 9.23
C ASP A 157 -6.67 14.84 10.43
N GLY A 158 -5.41 14.48 10.58
CA GLY A 158 -4.42 15.35 11.26
C GLY A 158 -4.40 15.39 12.78
N ASP A 159 -5.13 14.58 13.53
CA ASP A 159 -5.00 14.55 14.98
C ASP A 159 -4.11 13.35 15.44
N ALA A 160 -2.81 13.50 15.23
CA ALA A 160 -1.79 12.52 15.63
C ALA A 160 -1.75 12.22 17.14
N ARG A 161 -2.60 12.87 17.94
CA ARG A 161 -2.65 12.73 19.40
C ARG A 161 -3.53 11.60 19.91
N THR A 162 -4.34 10.99 19.06
CA THR A 162 -5.28 9.92 19.43
C THR A 162 -4.99 8.57 18.80
N ALA A 163 -3.98 8.46 17.94
CA ALA A 163 -3.62 7.22 17.28
C ALA A 163 -3.04 6.21 18.30
N GLN A 164 -3.76 5.14 18.56
CA GLN A 164 -3.31 4.10 19.49
C GLN A 164 -2.06 3.38 19.01
N MET A 165 -1.92 3.12 17.70
CA MET A 165 -0.77 2.44 17.10
C MET A 165 -0.81 2.59 15.59
N ASP A 166 0.31 2.91 14.96
CA ASP A 166 0.39 2.93 13.49
C ASP A 166 0.44 1.51 12.91
N ALA A 167 0.19 1.37 11.61
CA ALA A 167 0.13 0.05 10.96
C ALA A 167 1.50 -0.64 10.94
N VAL A 168 2.59 0.11 10.89
CA VAL A 168 3.95 -0.44 10.94
C VAL A 168 4.26 -0.93 12.35
N ASP A 169 3.95 -0.13 13.36
CA ASP A 169 4.17 -0.52 14.76
C ASP A 169 3.31 -1.74 15.13
N TYR A 170 2.08 -1.79 14.59
CA TYR A 170 1.19 -2.94 14.73
C TYR A 170 1.79 -4.21 14.10
N PHE A 171 2.32 -4.08 12.89
CA PHE A 171 3.01 -5.17 12.19
C PHE A 171 4.26 -5.63 12.96
N GLU A 172 5.08 -4.68 13.43
CA GLU A 172 6.31 -4.99 14.19
C GLU A 172 5.98 -5.65 15.52
N GLU A 173 4.86 -5.28 16.16
CA GLU A 173 4.39 -5.96 17.35
C GLU A 173 3.98 -7.41 17.08
N LEU A 174 3.29 -7.69 15.95
CA LEU A 174 2.98 -9.07 15.56
C LEU A 174 4.25 -9.90 15.36
N VAL A 175 5.29 -9.33 14.72
CA VAL A 175 6.56 -10.04 14.55
C VAL A 175 7.26 -10.25 15.89
N ARG A 176 7.18 -9.30 16.82
CA ARG A 176 7.72 -9.45 18.20
C ARG A 176 6.98 -10.55 18.97
N LEU A 177 5.70 -10.74 18.67
CA LEU A 177 4.89 -11.84 19.18
C LEU A 177 5.10 -13.15 18.41
N GLU A 178 6.22 -13.31 17.74
CA GLU A 178 6.66 -14.52 17.05
C GLU A 178 5.87 -14.92 15.81
N CYS A 179 5.02 -14.03 15.27
CA CYS A 179 4.40 -14.27 13.98
C CYS A 179 5.43 -14.17 12.84
N ALA A 180 5.34 -15.08 11.86
CA ALA A 180 6.17 -14.99 10.66
C ALA A 180 5.93 -13.66 9.92
N PRO A 181 6.98 -12.90 9.51
CA PRO A 181 6.84 -11.55 8.95
C PRO A 181 5.90 -11.48 7.76
N GLN A 182 5.93 -12.46 6.86
CA GLN A 182 5.04 -12.48 5.70
C GLN A 182 3.57 -12.73 6.09
N ALA A 183 3.31 -13.58 7.07
CA ALA A 183 1.97 -13.81 7.60
C ALA A 183 1.46 -12.55 8.31
N ALA A 184 2.25 -11.96 9.20
CA ALA A 184 1.92 -10.70 9.88
C ALA A 184 1.60 -9.58 8.89
N ALA A 185 2.42 -9.41 7.84
CA ALA A 185 2.17 -8.43 6.79
C ALA A 185 0.87 -8.70 6.04
N ASN A 186 0.62 -9.95 5.61
CA ASN A 186 -0.61 -10.31 4.88
C ASN A 186 -1.87 -10.02 5.71
N TRP A 187 -1.85 -10.34 7.00
CA TRP A 187 -2.98 -10.08 7.89
C TRP A 187 -3.17 -8.57 8.12
N THR A 188 -2.10 -7.83 8.32
CA THR A 188 -2.14 -6.36 8.56
C THR A 188 -2.56 -5.59 7.32
N ILE A 189 -2.08 -5.98 6.13
CA ILE A 189 -2.28 -5.23 4.88
C ILE A 189 -3.60 -5.59 4.19
N HIS A 190 -3.99 -6.86 4.22
CA HIS A 190 -5.11 -7.34 3.41
C HIS A 190 -6.33 -7.75 4.23
N THR A 191 -6.13 -8.51 5.30
CA THR A 191 -7.25 -9.11 6.02
C THR A 191 -7.90 -8.14 7.00
N LEU A 192 -7.10 -7.51 7.87
CA LEU A 192 -7.61 -6.57 8.88
C LEU A 192 -8.24 -5.33 8.23
N PRO A 193 -7.60 -4.64 7.26
CA PRO A 193 -8.21 -3.46 6.62
C PRO A 193 -9.51 -3.77 5.88
N LYS A 194 -9.65 -4.97 5.32
CA LYS A 194 -10.91 -5.43 4.71
C LYS A 194 -12.08 -5.37 5.70
N PHE A 195 -11.88 -5.83 6.93
CA PHE A 195 -12.95 -5.84 7.94
C PHE A 195 -13.13 -4.46 8.59
N LEU A 196 -12.05 -3.70 8.80
CA LEU A 196 -12.14 -2.31 9.24
C LEU A 196 -12.92 -1.47 8.23
N GLY A 197 -12.65 -1.60 6.94
CA GLY A 197 -13.36 -0.90 5.86
C GLY A 197 -14.87 -1.22 5.82
N GLN A 198 -15.27 -2.48 6.10
CA GLN A 198 -16.69 -2.85 6.22
C GLN A 198 -17.41 -2.07 7.36
N MET A 199 -16.68 -1.71 8.39
CA MET A 199 -17.18 -0.95 9.54
C MET A 199 -16.88 0.56 9.41
N ARG A 200 -16.29 1.01 8.29
CA ARG A 200 -15.85 2.39 8.06
C ARG A 200 -14.91 2.91 9.16
N LEU A 201 -14.03 2.03 9.64
CA LEU A 201 -13.00 2.37 10.62
C LEU A 201 -11.66 2.57 9.91
N ALA A 202 -10.96 3.66 10.24
CA ALA A 202 -9.57 3.84 9.87
C ALA A 202 -8.67 2.92 10.70
N PHE A 203 -7.44 2.67 10.25
CA PHE A 203 -6.54 1.71 10.89
C PHE A 203 -6.22 2.08 12.35
N HIS A 204 -6.04 3.35 12.66
CA HIS A 204 -5.77 3.85 14.01
C HIS A 204 -6.95 3.67 15.01
N HIS A 205 -8.15 3.40 14.51
CA HIS A 205 -9.32 3.03 15.32
C HIS A 205 -9.53 1.51 15.39
N ASN A 206 -8.51 0.71 15.06
CA ASN A 206 -8.58 -0.73 15.12
C ASN A 206 -8.88 -1.23 16.55
N PRO A 207 -10.00 -1.92 16.78
CA PRO A 207 -10.34 -2.43 18.09
C PRO A 207 -9.60 -3.72 18.46
N VAL A 208 -8.84 -4.33 17.54
CA VAL A 208 -8.17 -5.61 17.73
C VAL A 208 -6.72 -5.36 18.10
N PRO A 209 -6.28 -5.65 19.33
CA PRO A 209 -4.89 -5.49 19.72
C PRO A 209 -4.00 -6.52 18.99
N PRO A 210 -2.71 -6.23 18.78
CA PRO A 210 -1.77 -7.14 18.12
C PRO A 210 -1.76 -8.53 18.72
N ALA A 211 -1.79 -8.65 20.04
CA ALA A 211 -1.79 -9.94 20.74
C ALA A 211 -2.97 -10.85 20.37
N ALA A 212 -4.16 -10.26 20.11
CA ALA A 212 -5.31 -11.04 19.71
C ALA A 212 -5.20 -11.54 18.25
N LEU A 213 -4.63 -10.73 17.37
CA LEU A 213 -4.38 -11.15 16.00
C LEU A 213 -3.24 -12.17 15.93
N ALA A 214 -2.18 -11.99 16.73
CA ALA A 214 -1.09 -12.95 16.84
C ALA A 214 -1.60 -14.33 17.27
N GLU A 215 -2.49 -14.37 18.27
CA GLU A 215 -3.10 -15.63 18.72
C GLU A 215 -3.88 -16.34 17.61
N LEU A 216 -4.63 -15.59 16.77
CA LEU A 216 -5.30 -16.16 15.60
C LEU A 216 -4.32 -16.72 14.56
N ILE A 217 -3.22 -16.02 14.33
CA ILE A 217 -2.17 -16.44 13.39
C ILE A 217 -1.49 -17.71 13.92
N HIS A 218 -1.14 -17.77 15.20
CA HIS A 218 -0.53 -18.95 15.81
C HIS A 218 -1.45 -20.17 15.75
N MET A 219 -2.73 -20.01 16.10
CA MET A 219 -3.69 -21.10 16.00
C MET A 219 -3.90 -21.59 14.56
N LEU A 220 -3.72 -20.73 13.57
CA LEU A 220 -3.75 -21.10 12.16
C LEU A 220 -2.48 -21.89 11.77
N ASP A 221 -1.30 -21.45 12.21
CA ASP A 221 -0.02 -22.12 11.96
C ASP A 221 0.07 -23.47 12.68
N GLU A 222 -0.52 -23.59 13.88
CA GLU A 222 -0.67 -24.83 14.64
C GLU A 222 -1.80 -25.75 14.10
N GLU A 223 -2.47 -25.33 13.02
CA GLU A 223 -3.60 -26.06 12.43
C GLU A 223 -4.80 -26.31 13.38
N ILE A 224 -4.91 -25.56 14.47
CA ILE A 224 -6.04 -25.63 15.42
C ILE A 224 -7.32 -25.11 14.79
N ILE A 225 -7.22 -24.05 13.97
CA ILE A 225 -8.34 -23.48 13.23
C ILE A 225 -8.03 -23.38 11.74
N THR A 226 -9.07 -23.18 10.94
CA THR A 226 -8.91 -22.93 9.50
C THR A 226 -8.79 -21.43 9.22
N GLN A 227 -8.29 -21.09 8.03
CA GLN A 227 -8.26 -19.70 7.53
C GLN A 227 -9.65 -19.06 7.56
N SER A 228 -10.71 -19.81 7.24
CA SER A 228 -12.09 -19.35 7.26
C SER A 228 -12.55 -18.99 8.68
N THR A 229 -12.23 -19.86 9.64
CA THR A 229 -12.54 -19.64 11.07
C THR A 229 -11.79 -18.42 11.62
N ALA A 230 -10.47 -18.32 11.33
CA ALA A 230 -9.67 -17.18 11.76
C ALA A 230 -10.24 -15.85 11.22
N GLN A 231 -10.61 -15.79 9.94
CA GLN A 231 -11.24 -14.61 9.35
C GLN A 231 -12.61 -14.30 9.95
N ALA A 232 -13.42 -15.33 10.25
CA ALA A 232 -14.73 -15.14 10.89
C ALA A 232 -14.59 -14.57 12.31
N LEU A 233 -13.64 -15.08 13.09
CA LEU A 233 -13.32 -14.59 14.42
C LEU A 233 -12.83 -13.14 14.37
N LEU A 234 -11.86 -12.82 13.49
CA LEU A 234 -11.37 -11.47 13.32
C LEU A 234 -12.48 -10.49 12.92
N ARG A 235 -13.34 -10.90 11.98
CA ARG A 235 -14.51 -10.10 11.59
C ARG A 235 -15.43 -9.82 12.76
N THR A 236 -15.67 -10.81 13.62
CA THR A 236 -16.49 -10.66 14.84
C THR A 236 -15.84 -9.71 15.83
N PHE A 237 -14.52 -9.82 16.07
CA PHE A 237 -13.78 -8.93 16.97
C PHE A 237 -13.83 -7.47 16.49
N VAL A 238 -13.68 -7.24 15.18
CA VAL A 238 -13.80 -5.88 14.62
C VAL A 238 -15.23 -5.34 14.75
N ARG A 239 -16.25 -6.17 14.45
CA ARG A 239 -17.67 -5.75 14.50
C ARG A 239 -18.17 -5.48 15.91
N GLU A 240 -17.85 -6.36 16.83
CA GLU A 240 -18.36 -6.29 18.22
C GLU A 240 -17.46 -5.46 19.13
N LYS A 241 -16.25 -5.14 18.65
CA LYS A 241 -15.22 -4.44 19.44
C LYS A 241 -14.96 -5.15 20.78
N LYS A 242 -15.15 -6.45 20.80
CA LYS A 242 -15.01 -7.29 21.99
C LYS A 242 -14.20 -8.53 21.65
N ILE A 243 -13.20 -8.80 22.48
CA ILE A 243 -12.32 -9.96 22.35
C ILE A 243 -12.56 -10.85 23.56
N PRO A 244 -12.62 -12.17 23.39
CA PRO A 244 -12.75 -13.10 24.50
C PRO A 244 -11.63 -12.93 25.51
N THR A 245 -11.99 -12.65 26.76
CA THR A 245 -11.05 -12.54 27.89
C THR A 245 -11.56 -13.31 29.07
N ARG A 246 -10.64 -13.90 29.82
CA ARG A 246 -10.92 -14.59 31.08
C ARG A 246 -9.90 -14.11 32.14
N ASN A 247 -10.37 -13.66 33.27
CA ASN A 247 -9.54 -13.11 34.33
C ASN A 247 -8.58 -11.99 33.87
N GLY A 248 -8.99 -11.19 32.85
CA GLY A 248 -8.18 -10.11 32.31
C GLY A 248 -7.14 -10.53 31.24
N CYS A 249 -7.01 -11.83 30.96
CA CYS A 249 -6.14 -12.34 29.89
C CYS A 249 -6.96 -12.71 28.64
N LEU A 250 -6.30 -12.73 27.48
CA LEU A 250 -6.91 -13.21 26.25
C LEU A 250 -7.28 -14.70 26.40
N ALA A 251 -8.50 -15.05 26.02
CA ALA A 251 -9.06 -16.40 26.13
C ALA A 251 -9.59 -16.89 24.76
N ILE A 252 -8.87 -16.61 23.68
CA ILE A 252 -9.33 -16.91 22.32
C ILE A 252 -9.29 -18.42 22.06
N ARG A 253 -8.27 -19.15 22.53
CA ARG A 253 -8.17 -20.63 22.42
C ARG A 253 -9.33 -21.30 23.15
N GLU A 254 -9.61 -20.87 24.38
CA GLU A 254 -10.73 -21.38 25.17
C GLU A 254 -12.07 -21.13 24.45
N HIS A 255 -12.26 -19.91 23.90
CA HIS A 255 -13.44 -19.56 23.13
C HIS A 255 -13.62 -20.46 21.88
N VAL A 256 -12.54 -20.73 21.16
CA VAL A 256 -12.54 -21.63 20.01
C VAL A 256 -12.98 -23.05 20.42
N HIS A 257 -12.45 -23.53 21.53
CA HIS A 257 -12.78 -24.88 22.03
C HIS A 257 -14.25 -24.94 22.54
N GLU A 258 -14.67 -23.99 23.38
CA GLU A 258 -16.02 -23.96 23.94
C GLU A 258 -17.12 -23.82 22.87
N ASN A 259 -16.83 -23.14 21.75
CA ASN A 259 -17.77 -22.95 20.64
C ASN A 259 -17.59 -23.97 19.51
N ASN A 260 -16.78 -25.00 19.69
CA ASN A 260 -16.50 -26.03 18.68
C ASN A 260 -16.04 -25.42 17.34
N LEU A 261 -15.17 -24.42 17.36
CA LEU A 261 -14.65 -23.75 16.18
C LEU A 261 -13.32 -24.35 15.70
N SER A 262 -12.81 -25.37 16.37
CA SER A 262 -11.59 -26.08 16.01
C SER A 262 -11.71 -26.73 14.64
N ARG A 263 -10.56 -26.89 13.97
CA ARG A 263 -10.46 -27.59 12.69
C ARG A 263 -10.96 -29.03 12.84
N MET A 264 -11.78 -29.47 11.91
CA MET A 264 -12.25 -30.84 11.86
C MET A 264 -11.18 -31.81 11.35
N HIS A 265 -11.02 -32.93 12.00
CA HIS A 265 -10.10 -34.00 11.60
C HIS A 265 -10.76 -34.99 10.62
N ASP A 266 -9.95 -35.86 10.02
CA ASP A 266 -10.37 -36.82 9.01
C ASP A 266 -11.51 -37.72 9.50
N ASP A 267 -11.49 -38.13 10.75
CA ASP A 267 -12.49 -38.99 11.36
C ASP A 267 -13.89 -38.36 11.39
N GLU A 268 -13.96 -37.04 11.52
CA GLU A 268 -15.20 -36.28 11.48
C GLU A 268 -15.61 -35.90 10.05
N LEU A 269 -14.62 -35.62 9.18
CA LEU A 269 -14.85 -35.20 7.80
C LEU A 269 -15.31 -36.33 6.90
N ARG A 270 -14.77 -37.54 7.07
CA ARG A 270 -15.14 -38.72 6.24
C ARG A 270 -16.61 -39.04 6.29
N PRO A 271 -17.26 -39.18 7.46
CA PRO A 271 -18.71 -39.41 7.53
C PRO A 271 -19.52 -38.31 6.86
N LEU A 272 -19.16 -37.07 7.09
CA LEU A 272 -19.84 -35.89 6.50
C LEU A 272 -19.71 -35.89 4.96
N CYS A 273 -18.52 -36.14 4.43
CA CYS A 273 -18.34 -36.28 2.98
C CYS A 273 -19.13 -37.42 2.40
N GLN A 274 -19.25 -38.55 3.11
CA GLN A 274 -20.11 -39.68 2.70
C GLN A 274 -21.60 -39.31 2.66
N GLU A 275 -22.09 -38.52 3.63
CA GLU A 275 -23.46 -38.01 3.61
C GLU A 275 -23.70 -37.10 2.41
N VAL A 276 -22.77 -36.18 2.12
CA VAL A 276 -22.84 -35.29 0.94
C VAL A 276 -22.85 -36.11 -0.35
N VAL A 277 -22.00 -37.12 -0.49
CA VAL A 277 -21.98 -38.01 -1.66
C VAL A 277 -23.32 -38.77 -1.82
N ARG A 278 -23.92 -39.22 -0.72
CA ARG A 278 -25.24 -39.89 -0.75
C ARG A 278 -26.40 -38.95 -1.06
N ALA A 279 -26.32 -37.72 -0.62
CA ALA A 279 -27.36 -36.69 -0.84
C ALA A 279 -27.41 -36.18 -2.28
N PHE A 280 -26.30 -36.25 -3.03
CA PHE A 280 -26.15 -35.70 -4.39
C PHE A 280 -25.74 -36.77 -5.43
N PRO A 281 -26.52 -37.84 -5.63
CA PRO A 281 -26.15 -38.96 -6.53
C PRO A 281 -26.02 -38.54 -7.99
N ALA A 282 -26.81 -37.56 -8.47
CA ALA A 282 -26.76 -37.07 -9.84
C ALA A 282 -25.45 -36.32 -10.14
N GLU A 283 -24.95 -35.56 -9.16
CA GLU A 283 -23.69 -34.85 -9.22
C GLU A 283 -22.52 -35.86 -9.22
N VAL A 284 -22.58 -36.88 -8.41
CA VAL A 284 -21.56 -37.95 -8.36
C VAL A 284 -21.49 -38.66 -9.71
N GLU A 285 -22.63 -39.03 -10.31
CA GLU A 285 -22.68 -39.65 -11.64
C GLU A 285 -22.10 -38.71 -12.73
N ALA A 286 -22.39 -37.42 -12.63
CA ALA A 286 -21.82 -36.42 -13.55
C ALA A 286 -20.28 -36.29 -13.42
N ILE A 287 -19.75 -36.40 -12.20
CA ILE A 287 -18.31 -36.40 -11.95
C ILE A 287 -17.67 -37.64 -12.54
N GLN A 288 -18.27 -38.82 -12.33
CA GLN A 288 -17.79 -40.08 -12.91
C GLN A 288 -17.81 -40.10 -14.44
N LYS A 289 -18.71 -39.31 -15.05
CA LYS A 289 -18.77 -39.08 -16.50
C LYS A 289 -17.80 -37.97 -16.97
N GLY A 290 -16.87 -37.53 -16.13
CA GLY A 290 -15.81 -36.56 -16.49
C GLY A 290 -16.18 -35.07 -16.32
N LYS A 291 -17.33 -34.72 -15.74
CA LYS A 291 -17.71 -33.32 -15.48
C LYS A 291 -17.12 -32.80 -14.16
N HIS A 292 -15.81 -32.66 -14.08
CA HIS A 292 -15.10 -32.27 -12.84
C HIS A 292 -15.52 -30.93 -12.22
N LYS A 293 -16.12 -30.00 -13.00
CA LYS A 293 -16.62 -28.72 -12.46
C LYS A 293 -17.74 -28.92 -11.42
N VAL A 294 -18.45 -30.03 -11.45
CA VAL A 294 -19.52 -30.35 -10.50
C VAL A 294 -18.96 -30.65 -9.10
N LEU A 295 -17.70 -31.11 -8.99
CA LEU A 295 -17.04 -31.36 -7.72
C LEU A 295 -17.04 -30.11 -6.81
N ALA A 296 -16.88 -28.90 -7.38
CA ALA A 296 -16.92 -27.66 -6.63
C ALA A 296 -18.26 -27.44 -5.89
N ARG A 297 -19.37 -27.94 -6.45
CA ARG A 297 -20.69 -27.91 -5.78
C ARG A 297 -20.73 -28.79 -4.55
N LEU A 298 -20.20 -30.00 -4.63
CA LEU A 298 -20.12 -30.93 -3.49
C LEU A 298 -19.20 -30.39 -2.40
N VAL A 299 -18.06 -29.82 -2.79
CA VAL A 299 -17.15 -29.13 -1.87
C VAL A 299 -17.85 -27.97 -1.18
N GLY A 300 -18.62 -27.16 -1.92
CA GLY A 300 -19.38 -26.05 -1.37
C GLY A 300 -20.43 -26.51 -0.35
N GLU A 301 -21.10 -27.63 -0.59
CA GLU A 301 -22.07 -28.20 0.33
C GLU A 301 -21.39 -28.74 1.59
N ALA A 302 -20.32 -29.51 1.44
CA ALA A 302 -19.50 -29.97 2.57
C ALA A 302 -18.97 -28.81 3.41
N MET A 303 -18.46 -27.74 2.77
CA MET A 303 -18.02 -26.52 3.46
C MET A 303 -19.14 -25.83 4.24
N ARG A 304 -20.39 -25.88 3.74
CA ARG A 304 -21.56 -25.33 4.44
C ARG A 304 -21.86 -26.11 5.70
N HIS A 305 -21.85 -27.44 5.63
CA HIS A 305 -22.05 -28.33 6.78
C HIS A 305 -20.95 -28.20 7.83
N THR A 306 -19.71 -28.00 7.41
CA THR A 306 -18.58 -27.77 8.35
C THR A 306 -18.53 -26.39 8.92
N GLN A 307 -19.34 -25.43 8.45
CA GLN A 307 -19.30 -24.02 8.85
C GLN A 307 -17.90 -23.38 8.73
N GLY A 308 -17.13 -23.81 7.73
CA GLY A 308 -15.77 -23.32 7.50
C GLY A 308 -14.69 -23.96 8.39
N ARG A 309 -15.02 -24.96 9.23
CA ARG A 309 -14.04 -25.67 10.10
C ARG A 309 -13.18 -26.69 9.37
N ALA A 310 -13.45 -26.94 8.11
CA ALA A 310 -12.64 -27.83 7.28
C ALA A 310 -11.87 -27.07 6.21
N ASP A 311 -10.74 -27.62 5.82
CA ASP A 311 -9.95 -27.10 4.70
C ASP A 311 -10.59 -27.52 3.37
N PRO A 312 -10.93 -26.56 2.47
CA PRO A 312 -11.49 -26.88 1.16
C PRO A 312 -10.64 -27.83 0.32
N ALA A 313 -9.31 -27.71 0.39
CA ALA A 313 -8.39 -28.59 -0.33
C ALA A 313 -8.49 -30.04 0.20
N HIS A 314 -8.62 -30.19 1.51
CA HIS A 314 -8.78 -31.47 2.15
C HIS A 314 -10.13 -32.13 1.80
N ILE A 315 -11.24 -31.38 1.89
CA ILE A 315 -12.56 -31.85 1.45
C ILE A 315 -12.52 -32.26 -0.03
N THR A 316 -11.89 -31.46 -0.88
CA THR A 316 -11.76 -31.77 -2.31
C THR A 316 -11.06 -33.08 -2.52
N ARG A 317 -9.96 -33.35 -1.80
CA ARG A 317 -9.23 -34.62 -1.87
C ARG A 317 -10.12 -35.81 -1.44
N LEU A 318 -10.79 -35.70 -0.28
CA LEU A 318 -11.68 -36.75 0.23
C LEU A 318 -12.84 -37.03 -0.72
N LEU A 319 -13.50 -36.02 -1.25
CA LEU A 319 -14.59 -36.20 -2.23
C LEU A 319 -14.09 -36.77 -3.56
N THR A 320 -12.89 -36.40 -4.00
CA THR A 320 -12.24 -36.94 -5.19
C THR A 320 -12.03 -38.47 -5.02
N ASP A 321 -11.45 -38.84 -3.88
CA ASP A 321 -11.20 -40.27 -3.56
C ASP A 321 -12.50 -41.05 -3.47
N MET A 322 -13.56 -40.49 -2.87
CA MET A 322 -14.87 -41.14 -2.71
C MET A 322 -15.69 -41.26 -4.02
N THR A 323 -15.54 -40.28 -4.91
CA THR A 323 -16.28 -40.24 -6.19
C THR A 323 -15.54 -40.94 -7.33
N GLY A 324 -14.26 -41.30 -7.14
CA GLY A 324 -13.41 -41.86 -8.19
C GLY A 324 -13.06 -40.87 -9.27
N ALA A 325 -13.11 -39.56 -8.98
CA ALA A 325 -12.74 -38.51 -9.92
C ALA A 325 -11.23 -38.52 -10.12
N SER A 326 -10.74 -38.82 -11.33
CA SER A 326 -9.33 -38.62 -11.69
C SER A 326 -9.11 -37.15 -11.93
N ILE A 327 -8.43 -36.45 -11.01
CA ILE A 327 -7.97 -35.09 -11.26
C ILE A 327 -6.82 -35.21 -12.25
N GLY A 328 -7.11 -34.94 -13.54
CA GLY A 328 -6.06 -34.78 -14.55
C GLY A 328 -5.03 -33.75 -14.08
N LYS A 329 -3.76 -34.13 -14.15
CA LYS A 329 -2.61 -33.29 -13.89
C LYS A 329 -2.57 -32.09 -14.83
#